data_309b349138176f9f1f047227c8708fc6
#
_entry.id   309b349138176f9f1f047227c8708fc6
#
_cell.length_a   1.000
_cell.length_b   1.000
_cell.length_c   1.000
_cell.angle_alpha   90.00
_cell.angle_beta   90.00
_cell.angle_gamma   90.00
#
_symmetry.space_group_name_H-M   'P 1'
#
loop_
_entity.id
_entity.type
_entity.pdbx_description
1 polymer ?
#
loop_
_entity_poly.entity_id
_entity_poly.type
_entity_poly.pdbx_seq_one_letter_code
_entity_poly.pdbx_strand_id
1 'polypeptide(L)'
;MSVITPLLSEKEKARYLEAARLGGRWLVNNQNAPGQTWGGVRHSADEGRFIYEYFPATGDCRGMGVWGQALAVCGLYALAKVPNPDGADFRAAAELGTGYLLSLQFLDSRRPKGYGGFREQTPQQAWSYPRDGATGCFALAQLYRETGKAEFLERANLFCEWYRRHGSNAAGWPHDYFDFETGEGSCKIPGDWQTGGSLAYYYTAQAAKDRHWLEEGFRPAMEQLLTIGDPTDAGYHPHLWHGECRITTGNGDFSNVALVAAYLAFEDERYLKLLRRRLDLLLGMQDADGSLPNYGSTFVFALDALDFLELVKARRLPDKTERLVDGLLRAARFGLTLQETGLRDRRAYGGIYGQSSFGVSPDRVHQRDTNYGMHLYLRLAGHEAPVVSAFGW
;
A
#
# COMPACT_ATOMS: atom_id res chain seq x y z
N MET A 1 18.09 2.63 8.79
CA MET A 1 17.78 4.08 8.91
C MET A 1 17.67 4.66 7.53
N SER A 2 16.57 5.37 7.26
CA SER A 2 16.30 6.03 5.97
C SER A 2 17.44 6.99 5.56
N VAL A 3 17.69 7.07 4.25
CA VAL A 3 18.71 7.97 3.67
C VAL A 3 18.41 9.45 3.93
N ILE A 4 17.13 9.79 4.10
CA ILE A 4 16.64 11.16 4.32
C ILE A 4 16.73 11.56 5.80
N THR A 5 16.60 10.63 6.72
CA THR A 5 16.61 10.91 8.17
C THR A 5 17.79 11.77 8.65
N PRO A 6 19.03 11.57 8.15
CA PRO A 6 20.16 12.44 8.53
C PRO A 6 20.06 13.88 8.02
N LEU A 7 19.22 14.14 7.01
CA LEU A 7 19.01 15.48 6.43
C LEU A 7 17.95 16.28 7.19
N LEU A 8 17.19 15.62 8.08
CA LEU A 8 16.12 16.23 8.85
C LEU A 8 16.61 16.64 10.25
N SER A 9 16.18 17.80 10.70
CA SER A 9 16.35 18.21 12.09
C SER A 9 15.53 17.34 13.05
N GLU A 10 15.94 17.25 14.32
CA GLU A 10 15.19 16.51 15.33
C GLU A 10 13.76 17.02 15.49
N LYS A 11 13.53 18.34 15.28
CA LYS A 11 12.20 18.95 15.30
C LYS A 11 11.33 18.45 14.15
N GLU A 12 11.89 18.29 12.95
CA GLU A 12 11.17 17.75 11.80
C GLU A 12 10.84 16.26 12.01
N LYS A 13 11.79 15.46 12.48
CA LYS A 13 11.57 14.05 12.82
C LYS A 13 10.45 13.89 13.84
N ALA A 14 10.49 14.68 14.91
CA ALA A 14 9.43 14.68 15.94
C ALA A 14 8.07 15.06 15.36
N ARG A 15 8.02 16.05 14.44
CA ARG A 15 6.81 16.43 13.74
C ARG A 15 6.24 15.32 12.87
N TYR A 16 7.09 14.61 12.11
CA TYR A 16 6.65 13.47 11.30
C TYR A 16 6.20 12.30 12.17
N LEU A 17 6.91 12.01 13.27
CA LEU A 17 6.47 10.97 14.19
C LEU A 17 5.10 11.28 14.81
N GLU A 18 4.88 12.51 15.20
CA GLU A 18 3.56 12.95 15.72
C GLU A 18 2.47 12.81 14.65
N ALA A 19 2.76 13.19 13.39
CA ALA A 19 1.81 13.03 12.30
C ALA A 19 1.48 11.55 12.03
N ALA A 20 2.47 10.65 12.09
CA ALA A 20 2.23 9.21 11.99
C ALA A 20 1.35 8.69 13.15
N ARG A 21 1.64 9.14 14.38
CA ARG A 21 0.87 8.79 15.58
C ARG A 21 -0.59 9.24 15.48
N LEU A 22 -0.82 10.46 15.00
CA LEU A 22 -2.17 11.00 14.77
C LEU A 22 -2.93 10.15 13.72
N GLY A 23 -2.30 9.76 12.62
CA GLY A 23 -2.88 8.84 11.64
C GLY A 23 -3.29 7.50 12.27
N GLY A 24 -2.41 6.91 13.10
CA GLY A 24 -2.73 5.72 13.88
C GLY A 24 -3.91 5.93 14.83
N ARG A 25 -3.96 7.06 15.51
CA ARG A 25 -5.08 7.41 16.40
C ARG A 25 -6.40 7.53 15.65
N TRP A 26 -6.39 8.11 14.44
CA TRP A 26 -7.57 8.14 13.58
C TRP A 26 -8.07 6.72 13.24
N LEU A 27 -7.17 5.80 12.91
CA LEU A 27 -7.52 4.40 12.64
C LEU A 27 -8.16 3.75 13.87
N VAL A 28 -7.55 3.88 15.06
CA VAL A 28 -8.10 3.33 16.31
C VAL A 28 -9.48 3.89 16.62
N ASN A 29 -9.66 5.21 16.49
CA ASN A 29 -10.95 5.88 16.77
C ASN A 29 -12.06 5.49 15.79
N ASN A 30 -11.70 4.97 14.62
CA ASN A 30 -12.64 4.62 13.55
C ASN A 30 -12.61 3.11 13.21
N GLN A 31 -12.05 2.27 14.07
CA GLN A 31 -12.16 0.83 13.97
C GLN A 31 -13.50 0.35 14.53
N ASN A 32 -14.12 -0.63 13.87
CA ASN A 32 -15.27 -1.30 14.42
C ASN A 32 -14.81 -2.26 15.54
N ALA A 33 -14.88 -1.79 16.77
CA ALA A 33 -14.47 -2.54 17.95
C ALA A 33 -15.70 -3.11 18.70
N PRO A 34 -15.53 -4.13 19.56
CA PRO A 34 -16.62 -4.66 20.38
C PRO A 34 -17.35 -3.55 21.14
N GLY A 35 -18.66 -3.49 20.99
CA GLY A 35 -19.50 -2.46 21.63
C GLY A 35 -19.59 -1.13 20.93
N GLN A 36 -18.83 -0.87 19.86
CA GLN A 36 -18.98 0.31 19.01
C GLN A 36 -19.95 0.02 17.87
N THR A 37 -20.66 1.05 17.43
CA THR A 37 -21.58 0.99 16.30
C THR A 37 -21.22 2.02 15.26
N TRP A 38 -21.16 1.62 14.00
CA TRP A 38 -21.14 2.55 12.88
C TRP A 38 -22.56 2.73 12.38
N GLY A 39 -23.02 3.98 12.29
CA GLY A 39 -24.34 4.27 11.79
C GLY A 39 -25.49 3.56 12.51
N GLY A 40 -25.32 3.20 13.77
CA GLY A 40 -26.34 2.58 14.60
C GLY A 40 -26.55 1.05 14.39
N VAL A 41 -25.79 0.41 13.51
CA VAL A 41 -25.91 -1.03 13.25
C VAL A 41 -24.72 -1.79 13.80
N ARG A 42 -24.96 -2.72 14.72
CA ARG A 42 -23.95 -3.67 15.20
C ARG A 42 -23.86 -4.84 14.23
N HIS A 43 -22.67 -5.02 13.64
CA HIS A 43 -22.34 -6.25 12.93
C HIS A 43 -21.13 -6.88 13.60
N SER A 44 -21.34 -7.94 14.36
CA SER A 44 -20.23 -8.69 14.97
C SER A 44 -19.27 -9.27 13.92
N ALA A 45 -19.76 -9.51 12.71
CA ALA A 45 -18.94 -9.94 11.56
C ALA A 45 -17.96 -8.88 11.06
N ASP A 46 -18.15 -7.61 11.43
CA ASP A 46 -17.28 -6.50 11.04
C ASP A 46 -16.32 -6.06 12.15
N GLU A 47 -16.27 -6.77 13.26
CA GLU A 47 -15.33 -6.45 14.34
C GLU A 47 -13.89 -6.51 13.83
N GLY A 48 -13.14 -5.45 14.09
CA GLY A 48 -11.77 -5.28 13.61
C GLY A 48 -11.63 -4.53 12.28
N ARG A 49 -12.75 -4.28 11.59
CA ARG A 49 -12.75 -3.53 10.34
C ARG A 49 -12.48 -2.06 10.60
N PHE A 50 -11.61 -1.44 9.78
CA PHE A 50 -11.43 0.02 9.75
C PHE A 50 -12.36 0.66 8.74
N ILE A 51 -12.78 1.93 8.98
CA ILE A 51 -13.50 2.70 7.97
C ILE A 51 -12.54 3.09 6.84
N TYR A 52 -13.09 3.28 5.64
CA TYR A 52 -12.33 3.74 4.49
C TYR A 52 -12.44 5.24 4.29
N GLU A 53 -13.64 5.78 4.39
CA GLU A 53 -13.92 7.21 4.27
C GLU A 53 -14.79 7.67 5.42
N TYR A 54 -14.52 8.88 5.87
CA TYR A 54 -15.35 9.63 6.82
C TYR A 54 -15.66 11.01 6.27
N PHE A 55 -16.94 11.37 6.25
CA PHE A 55 -17.44 12.64 5.76
C PHE A 55 -17.82 13.55 6.94
N PRO A 56 -16.96 14.52 7.33
CA PRO A 56 -17.22 15.36 8.51
C PRO A 56 -18.51 16.17 8.43
N ALA A 57 -18.93 16.59 7.23
CA ALA A 57 -20.14 17.40 7.04
C ALA A 57 -21.43 16.64 7.35
N THR A 58 -21.47 15.32 7.12
CA THR A 58 -22.68 14.49 7.33
C THR A 58 -22.52 13.50 8.47
N GLY A 59 -21.28 13.22 8.91
CA GLY A 59 -20.96 12.16 9.87
C GLY A 59 -21.00 10.75 9.25
N ASP A 60 -21.20 10.64 7.92
CA ASP A 60 -21.26 9.36 7.23
C ASP A 60 -19.90 8.66 7.18
N CYS A 61 -19.95 7.33 7.18
CA CYS A 61 -18.78 6.47 7.01
C CYS A 61 -19.00 5.50 5.87
N ARG A 62 -17.94 5.22 5.12
CA ARG A 62 -17.94 4.13 4.15
C ARG A 62 -16.84 3.13 4.51
N GLY A 63 -17.18 1.83 4.39
CA GLY A 63 -16.21 0.76 4.48
C GLY A 63 -15.62 0.44 3.13
N MET A 64 -14.39 0.00 3.10
CA MET A 64 -13.74 -0.62 1.94
C MET A 64 -12.80 -1.73 2.40
N GLY A 65 -12.18 -2.37 1.46
CA GLY A 65 -11.65 -3.67 1.42
C GLY A 65 -10.34 -3.98 2.08
N VAL A 66 -9.91 -5.15 1.69
CA VAL A 66 -8.69 -5.83 2.14
C VAL A 66 -7.45 -4.93 2.06
N TRP A 67 -7.37 -4.10 1.03
CA TRP A 67 -6.25 -3.19 0.78
C TRP A 67 -6.03 -2.18 1.94
N GLY A 68 -7.04 -1.42 2.29
CA GLY A 68 -6.94 -0.45 3.39
C GLY A 68 -6.78 -1.12 4.75
N GLN A 69 -7.49 -2.24 4.96
CA GLN A 69 -7.39 -3.06 6.17
C GLN A 69 -5.97 -3.54 6.42
N ALA A 70 -5.33 -4.10 5.40
CA ALA A 70 -3.98 -4.64 5.48
C ALA A 70 -2.94 -3.55 5.82
N LEU A 71 -3.00 -2.41 5.13
CA LEU A 71 -2.07 -1.30 5.39
C LEU A 71 -2.25 -0.70 6.78
N ALA A 72 -3.49 -0.59 7.26
CA ALA A 72 -3.78 -0.12 8.61
C ALA A 72 -3.18 -1.07 9.68
N VAL A 73 -3.38 -2.37 9.52
CA VAL A 73 -2.79 -3.39 10.42
C VAL A 73 -1.27 -3.23 10.45
N CYS A 74 -0.62 -3.17 9.30
CA CYS A 74 0.84 -3.06 9.19
C CYS A 74 1.38 -1.79 9.84
N GLY A 75 0.73 -0.65 9.58
CA GLY A 75 1.16 0.63 10.11
C GLY A 75 0.96 0.72 11.64
N LEU A 76 -0.14 0.19 12.16
CA LEU A 76 -0.39 0.16 13.60
C LEU A 76 0.60 -0.76 14.34
N TYR A 77 0.99 -1.91 13.76
CA TYR A 77 2.08 -2.72 14.31
C TYR A 77 3.41 -1.98 14.31
N ALA A 78 3.72 -1.24 13.26
CA ALA A 78 4.93 -0.43 13.20
C ALA A 78 4.92 0.69 14.26
N LEU A 79 3.80 1.40 14.41
CA LEU A 79 3.62 2.42 15.46
C LEU A 79 3.71 1.85 16.88
N ALA A 80 3.17 0.66 17.11
CA ALA A 80 3.21 0.02 18.42
C ALA A 80 4.64 -0.31 18.92
N LYS A 81 5.61 -0.36 18.01
CA LYS A 81 7.03 -0.57 18.36
C LYS A 81 7.77 0.72 18.72
N VAL A 82 7.21 1.85 18.30
CA VAL A 82 7.81 3.15 18.60
C VAL A 82 7.40 3.55 20.00
N PRO A 83 8.34 4.01 20.86
CA PRO A 83 7.99 4.53 22.18
C PRO A 83 6.99 5.71 22.06
N ASN A 84 5.75 5.47 22.48
CA ASN A 84 4.70 6.47 22.47
C ASN A 84 3.60 6.06 23.48
N PRO A 85 2.78 7.02 23.99
CA PRO A 85 1.74 6.73 24.99
C PRO A 85 0.61 5.85 24.44
N ASP A 86 0.41 5.80 23.12
CA ASP A 86 -0.68 5.11 22.45
C ASP A 86 -0.31 3.67 21.99
N GLY A 87 0.92 3.22 22.26
CA GLY A 87 1.46 1.97 21.72
C GLY A 87 0.63 0.74 22.04
N ALA A 88 0.05 0.66 23.26
CA ALA A 88 -0.82 -0.43 23.64
C ALA A 88 -2.14 -0.45 22.85
N ASP A 89 -2.74 0.72 22.62
CA ASP A 89 -3.97 0.86 21.84
C ASP A 89 -3.72 0.51 20.36
N PHE A 90 -2.57 0.94 19.80
CA PHE A 90 -2.18 0.61 18.43
C PHE A 90 -2.01 -0.90 18.25
N ARG A 91 -1.37 -1.56 19.20
CA ARG A 91 -1.22 -3.02 19.18
C ARG A 91 -2.56 -3.74 19.26
N ALA A 92 -3.42 -3.35 20.20
CA ALA A 92 -4.73 -3.96 20.35
C ALA A 92 -5.60 -3.79 19.09
N ALA A 93 -5.59 -2.60 18.49
CA ALA A 93 -6.30 -2.33 17.25
C ALA A 93 -5.73 -3.13 16.05
N ALA A 94 -4.40 -3.26 15.98
CA ALA A 94 -3.75 -4.07 14.96
C ALA A 94 -4.10 -5.56 15.10
N GLU A 95 -4.12 -6.10 16.31
CA GLU A 95 -4.49 -7.48 16.59
C GLU A 95 -5.96 -7.77 16.24
N LEU A 96 -6.87 -6.89 16.64
CA LEU A 96 -8.29 -6.98 16.27
C LEU A 96 -8.47 -6.88 14.74
N GLY A 97 -7.78 -5.91 14.10
CA GLY A 97 -7.79 -5.73 12.65
C GLY A 97 -7.21 -6.93 11.88
N THR A 98 -6.23 -7.63 12.47
CA THR A 98 -5.69 -8.88 11.93
C THR A 98 -6.77 -9.96 11.89
N GLY A 99 -7.56 -10.11 12.94
CA GLY A 99 -8.68 -11.06 12.96
C GLY A 99 -9.66 -10.84 11.80
N TYR A 100 -10.02 -9.58 11.55
CA TYR A 100 -10.86 -9.24 10.41
C TYR A 100 -10.17 -9.54 9.06
N LEU A 101 -8.90 -9.15 8.90
CA LEU A 101 -8.12 -9.44 7.70
C LEU A 101 -8.09 -10.95 7.37
N LEU A 102 -7.85 -11.78 8.37
CA LEU A 102 -7.84 -13.25 8.22
C LEU A 102 -9.19 -13.80 7.77
N SER A 103 -10.29 -13.18 8.19
CA SER A 103 -11.65 -13.59 7.79
C SER A 103 -11.95 -13.30 6.31
N LEU A 104 -11.21 -12.39 5.68
CA LEU A 104 -11.36 -12.08 4.26
C LEU A 104 -10.72 -13.13 3.35
N GLN A 105 -9.76 -13.94 3.84
CA GLN A 105 -9.16 -14.96 3.00
C GLN A 105 -10.14 -16.10 2.72
N PHE A 106 -10.27 -16.46 1.45
CA PHE A 106 -11.16 -17.52 0.99
C PHE A 106 -10.54 -18.89 1.23
N LEU A 107 -11.07 -19.63 2.21
CA LEU A 107 -10.53 -20.93 2.62
C LEU A 107 -11.52 -22.09 2.41
N ASP A 108 -12.50 -21.95 1.52
CA ASP A 108 -13.41 -23.05 1.16
C ASP A 108 -12.75 -23.96 0.12
N SER A 109 -12.19 -25.08 0.57
CA SER A 109 -11.52 -26.07 -0.29
C SER A 109 -12.43 -26.74 -1.33
N ARG A 110 -13.77 -26.66 -1.16
CA ARG A 110 -14.73 -27.16 -2.15
C ARG A 110 -14.77 -26.28 -3.40
N ARG A 111 -14.22 -25.06 -3.33
CA ARG A 111 -14.09 -24.11 -4.44
C ARG A 111 -12.59 -23.86 -4.71
N PRO A 112 -11.88 -24.82 -5.30
CA PRO A 112 -10.42 -24.82 -5.37
C PRO A 112 -9.85 -23.65 -6.18
N LYS A 113 -10.59 -23.12 -7.16
CA LYS A 113 -10.16 -21.96 -7.95
C LYS A 113 -10.12 -20.65 -7.12
N GLY A 114 -10.88 -20.55 -6.05
CA GLY A 114 -10.89 -19.38 -5.16
C GLY A 114 -10.00 -19.55 -3.92
N TYR A 115 -9.62 -20.82 -3.62
CA TYR A 115 -8.94 -21.17 -2.38
C TYR A 115 -7.59 -20.47 -2.23
N GLY A 116 -7.47 -19.61 -1.24
CA GLY A 116 -6.25 -18.82 -0.95
C GLY A 116 -6.39 -17.32 -1.27
N GLY A 117 -7.31 -16.93 -2.16
CA GLY A 117 -7.55 -15.53 -2.48
C GLY A 117 -8.16 -14.73 -1.33
N PHE A 118 -8.09 -13.40 -1.40
CA PHE A 118 -8.78 -12.51 -0.46
C PHE A 118 -10.01 -11.91 -1.09
N ARG A 119 -11.13 -11.93 -0.36
CA ARG A 119 -12.33 -11.17 -0.70
C ARG A 119 -12.09 -9.68 -0.54
N GLU A 120 -12.80 -8.89 -1.34
CA GLU A 120 -12.53 -7.45 -1.40
C GLU A 120 -12.91 -6.70 -0.13
N GLN A 121 -14.13 -6.84 0.35
CA GLN A 121 -14.63 -5.97 1.42
C GLN A 121 -15.14 -6.72 2.66
N THR A 122 -15.86 -7.82 2.46
CA THR A 122 -16.46 -8.57 3.55
C THR A 122 -16.29 -10.07 3.37
N PRO A 123 -16.35 -10.86 4.46
CA PRO A 123 -16.25 -12.31 4.37
C PRO A 123 -17.35 -12.99 3.54
N GLN A 124 -18.43 -12.28 3.23
CA GLN A 124 -19.56 -12.77 2.44
C GLN A 124 -19.49 -12.43 0.96
N GLN A 125 -18.59 -11.52 0.57
CA GLN A 125 -18.48 -11.14 -0.84
C GLN A 125 -17.90 -12.27 -1.71
N ALA A 126 -18.41 -12.33 -2.94
CA ALA A 126 -18.02 -13.34 -3.90
C ALA A 126 -16.89 -12.91 -4.85
N TRP A 127 -16.30 -11.73 -4.65
CA TRP A 127 -15.33 -11.18 -5.60
C TRP A 127 -14.14 -10.50 -4.93
N SER A 128 -13.11 -10.28 -5.71
CA SER A 128 -11.87 -9.60 -5.34
C SER A 128 -11.31 -8.77 -6.49
N TYR A 129 -10.59 -7.73 -6.12
CA TYR A 129 -9.51 -7.21 -6.96
C TYR A 129 -8.22 -7.91 -6.54
N PRO A 130 -7.65 -8.84 -7.36
CA PRO A 130 -6.48 -9.62 -6.95
C PRO A 130 -5.29 -8.78 -6.48
N ARG A 131 -5.10 -7.59 -7.08
CA ARG A 131 -4.07 -6.65 -6.64
C ARG A 131 -4.34 -6.10 -5.22
N ASP A 132 -5.60 -5.82 -4.89
CA ASP A 132 -5.97 -5.37 -3.55
C ASP A 132 -5.84 -6.52 -2.54
N GLY A 133 -6.23 -7.73 -2.92
CA GLY A 133 -5.99 -8.95 -2.16
C GLY A 133 -4.51 -9.21 -1.86
N ALA A 134 -3.62 -8.79 -2.76
CA ALA A 134 -2.18 -8.92 -2.55
C ALA A 134 -1.68 -8.13 -1.33
N THR A 135 -2.32 -7.01 -0.98
CA THR A 135 -1.96 -6.28 0.25
C THR A 135 -2.27 -7.08 1.52
N GLY A 136 -3.31 -7.91 1.48
CA GLY A 136 -3.55 -8.89 2.54
C GLY A 136 -2.37 -9.83 2.74
N CYS A 137 -1.77 -10.31 1.65
CA CYS A 137 -0.55 -11.10 1.69
C CYS A 137 0.66 -10.30 2.23
N PHE A 138 0.79 -8.99 1.91
CA PHE A 138 1.84 -8.13 2.50
C PHE A 138 1.74 -8.13 4.03
N ALA A 139 0.51 -7.96 4.55
CA ALA A 139 0.29 -7.99 5.99
C ALA A 139 0.62 -9.34 6.60
N LEU A 140 0.25 -10.45 5.96
CA LEU A 140 0.59 -11.79 6.43
C LEU A 140 2.11 -12.00 6.51
N ALA A 141 2.86 -11.57 5.47
CA ALA A 141 4.32 -11.66 5.46
C ALA A 141 4.93 -10.82 6.60
N GLN A 142 4.44 -9.60 6.84
CA GLN A 142 4.88 -8.79 7.97
C GLN A 142 4.52 -9.43 9.30
N LEU A 143 3.29 -9.91 9.47
CA LEU A 143 2.83 -10.56 10.71
C LEU A 143 3.66 -11.80 11.05
N TYR A 144 4.07 -12.58 10.05
CA TYR A 144 5.00 -13.69 10.26
C TYR A 144 6.34 -13.19 10.83
N ARG A 145 6.91 -12.14 10.25
CA ARG A 145 8.18 -11.55 10.74
C ARG A 145 8.03 -10.99 12.16
N GLU A 146 6.88 -10.40 12.47
CA GLU A 146 6.60 -9.80 13.77
C GLU A 146 6.39 -10.82 14.88
N THR A 147 5.75 -11.95 14.57
CA THR A 147 5.22 -12.87 15.55
C THR A 147 5.87 -14.25 15.52
N GLY A 148 6.50 -14.64 14.41
CA GLY A 148 7.03 -15.98 14.16
C GLY A 148 5.94 -17.07 14.00
N LYS A 149 4.65 -16.70 13.94
CA LYS A 149 3.55 -17.68 13.83
C LYS A 149 3.50 -18.23 12.40
N ALA A 150 3.76 -19.53 12.25
CA ALA A 150 3.81 -20.23 10.96
C ALA A 150 2.54 -20.05 10.13
N GLU A 151 1.37 -19.98 10.78
CA GLU A 151 0.09 -19.76 10.11
C GLU A 151 0.12 -18.57 9.12
N PHE A 152 0.76 -17.46 9.48
CA PHE A 152 0.80 -16.29 8.62
C PHE A 152 1.62 -16.54 7.36
N LEU A 153 2.74 -17.24 7.46
CA LEU A 153 3.54 -17.59 6.28
C LEU A 153 2.83 -18.65 5.40
N GLU A 154 2.18 -19.62 6.01
CA GLU A 154 1.37 -20.62 5.31
C GLU A 154 0.26 -19.95 4.50
N ARG A 155 -0.47 -19.02 5.12
CA ARG A 155 -1.52 -18.25 4.45
C ARG A 155 -0.99 -17.31 3.36
N ALA A 156 0.19 -16.71 3.55
CA ALA A 156 0.85 -15.91 2.52
C ALA A 156 1.25 -16.78 1.31
N ASN A 157 1.84 -17.95 1.55
CA ASN A 157 2.15 -18.92 0.49
C ASN A 157 0.90 -19.38 -0.25
N LEU A 158 -0.19 -19.64 0.47
CA LEU A 158 -1.46 -20.03 -0.11
C LEU A 158 -2.02 -18.93 -1.01
N PHE A 159 -1.91 -17.66 -0.61
CA PHE A 159 -2.28 -16.54 -1.46
C PHE A 159 -1.39 -16.46 -2.71
N CYS A 160 -0.08 -16.57 -2.57
CA CYS A 160 0.84 -16.55 -3.70
C CYS A 160 0.53 -17.65 -4.72
N GLU A 161 0.21 -18.87 -4.24
CA GLU A 161 -0.18 -19.97 -5.10
C GLU A 161 -1.49 -19.68 -5.85
N TRP A 162 -2.51 -19.15 -5.16
CA TRP A 162 -3.76 -18.71 -5.76
C TRP A 162 -3.52 -17.58 -6.77
N TYR A 163 -2.72 -16.57 -6.40
CA TYR A 163 -2.45 -15.40 -7.21
C TYR A 163 -1.77 -15.76 -8.53
N ARG A 164 -0.82 -16.71 -8.49
CA ARG A 164 -0.14 -17.23 -9.66
C ARG A 164 -1.06 -18.05 -10.58
N ARG A 165 -1.90 -18.91 -10.00
CA ARG A 165 -2.73 -19.86 -10.76
C ARG A 165 -4.05 -19.29 -11.23
N HIS A 166 -4.66 -18.43 -10.46
CA HIS A 166 -6.04 -17.98 -10.65
C HIS A 166 -6.19 -16.48 -10.59
N GLY A 167 -5.39 -15.77 -9.80
CA GLY A 167 -5.38 -14.32 -9.68
C GLY A 167 -4.64 -13.60 -10.81
N SER A 168 -3.99 -14.36 -11.73
CA SER A 168 -3.23 -13.84 -12.87
C SER A 168 -3.61 -14.58 -14.13
N ASN A 169 -3.36 -13.97 -15.30
CA ASN A 169 -3.50 -14.63 -16.58
C ASN A 169 -2.32 -15.59 -16.87
N ALA A 170 -2.39 -16.32 -17.99
CA ALA A 170 -1.35 -17.29 -18.36
C ALA A 170 0.04 -16.68 -18.58
N ALA A 171 0.14 -15.38 -18.85
CA ALA A 171 1.40 -14.66 -18.98
C ALA A 171 1.96 -14.16 -17.64
N GLY A 172 1.27 -14.41 -16.51
CA GLY A 172 1.67 -13.95 -15.19
C GLY A 172 1.24 -12.53 -14.84
N TRP A 173 0.40 -11.89 -15.70
CA TRP A 173 -0.14 -10.57 -15.42
C TRP A 173 -1.36 -10.66 -14.51
N PRO A 174 -1.40 -9.94 -13.38
CA PRO A 174 -2.53 -10.01 -12.44
C PRO A 174 -3.84 -9.59 -13.07
N HIS A 175 -4.91 -10.29 -12.75
CA HIS A 175 -6.26 -9.86 -13.10
C HIS A 175 -6.64 -8.58 -12.36
N ASP A 176 -7.52 -7.77 -12.95
CA ASP A 176 -8.14 -6.63 -12.27
C ASP A 176 -9.38 -7.06 -11.45
N TYR A 177 -9.96 -8.20 -11.77
CA TYR A 177 -11.15 -8.74 -11.10
C TYR A 177 -11.12 -10.26 -11.06
N PHE A 178 -11.61 -10.86 -9.97
CA PHE A 178 -11.80 -12.29 -9.81
C PHE A 178 -13.13 -12.58 -9.11
N ASP A 179 -13.89 -13.53 -9.62
CA ASP A 179 -15.14 -14.00 -9.08
C ASP A 179 -14.96 -15.37 -8.41
N PHE A 180 -15.23 -15.45 -7.10
CA PHE A 180 -15.08 -16.67 -6.30
C PHE A 180 -16.22 -17.69 -6.53
N GLU A 181 -17.38 -17.28 -7.10
CA GLU A 181 -18.46 -18.20 -7.39
C GLU A 181 -18.20 -18.96 -8.69
N THR A 182 -17.80 -18.26 -9.73
CA THR A 182 -17.47 -18.86 -11.03
C THR A 182 -16.04 -19.38 -11.09
N GLY A 183 -15.15 -18.83 -10.28
CA GLY A 183 -13.72 -19.13 -10.33
C GLY A 183 -13.05 -18.55 -11.58
N GLU A 184 -13.52 -17.40 -12.07
CA GLU A 184 -13.00 -16.75 -13.26
C GLU A 184 -12.41 -15.38 -12.92
N GLY A 185 -11.24 -15.13 -13.52
CA GLY A 185 -10.57 -13.84 -13.49
C GLY A 185 -10.73 -13.09 -14.80
N SER A 186 -10.65 -11.77 -14.76
CA SER A 186 -10.65 -10.93 -15.96
C SER A 186 -9.63 -9.80 -15.83
N CYS A 187 -9.06 -9.42 -16.97
CA CYS A 187 -8.23 -8.24 -17.11
C CYS A 187 -8.87 -7.32 -18.15
N LYS A 188 -9.90 -6.59 -17.73
CA LYS A 188 -10.66 -5.68 -18.63
C LYS A 188 -9.87 -4.40 -18.90
N ILE A 189 -9.11 -3.95 -17.92
CA ILE A 189 -8.35 -2.71 -17.97
C ILE A 189 -6.94 -3.01 -17.46
N PRO A 190 -6.06 -3.58 -18.30
CA PRO A 190 -4.69 -3.83 -17.89
C PRO A 190 -3.99 -2.48 -17.62
N GLY A 191 -3.34 -2.37 -16.48
CA GLY A 191 -2.62 -1.19 -16.07
C GLY A 191 -1.41 -1.54 -15.21
N ASP A 192 -0.43 -0.66 -15.14
CA ASP A 192 0.79 -0.89 -14.37
C ASP A 192 0.55 -1.02 -12.86
N TRP A 193 -0.53 -0.41 -12.36
CA TRP A 193 -0.95 -0.53 -10.97
C TRP A 193 -1.14 -1.98 -10.50
N GLN A 194 -1.47 -2.89 -11.41
CA GLN A 194 -1.59 -4.31 -11.12
C GLN A 194 -0.24 -4.91 -10.72
N THR A 195 0.86 -4.36 -11.24
CA THR A 195 2.23 -4.80 -10.93
C THR A 195 2.57 -4.66 -9.45
N GLY A 196 2.00 -3.63 -8.78
CA GLY A 196 2.20 -3.44 -7.35
C GLY A 196 1.76 -4.65 -6.52
N GLY A 197 0.74 -5.37 -6.98
CA GLY A 197 0.30 -6.61 -6.34
C GLY A 197 1.34 -7.73 -6.35
N SER A 198 2.26 -7.74 -7.32
CA SER A 198 3.33 -8.75 -7.40
C SER A 198 4.33 -8.68 -6.24
N LEU A 199 4.35 -7.57 -5.47
CA LEU A 199 5.09 -7.50 -4.21
C LEU A 199 4.66 -8.56 -3.18
N ALA A 200 3.47 -9.17 -3.32
CA ALA A 200 3.09 -10.31 -2.50
C ALA A 200 4.12 -11.45 -2.60
N TYR A 201 4.57 -11.76 -3.81
CA TYR A 201 5.62 -12.74 -4.03
C TYR A 201 6.95 -12.31 -3.41
N TYR A 202 7.34 -11.05 -3.62
CA TYR A 202 8.58 -10.52 -3.09
C TYR A 202 8.62 -10.58 -1.56
N TYR A 203 7.58 -10.07 -0.90
CA TYR A 203 7.53 -10.05 0.57
C TYR A 203 7.44 -11.44 1.17
N THR A 204 6.68 -12.35 0.54
CA THR A 204 6.59 -13.74 1.00
C THR A 204 7.94 -14.45 0.86
N ALA A 205 8.63 -14.26 -0.26
CA ALA A 205 9.97 -14.82 -0.47
C ALA A 205 10.98 -14.30 0.56
N GLN A 206 10.96 -13.00 0.84
CA GLN A 206 11.84 -12.39 1.83
C GLN A 206 11.53 -12.90 3.25
N ALA A 207 10.25 -12.99 3.61
CA ALA A 207 9.83 -13.50 4.90
C ALA A 207 10.20 -14.97 5.10
N ALA A 208 10.03 -15.79 4.06
CA ALA A 208 10.40 -17.21 4.05
C ALA A 208 11.92 -17.46 3.94
N LYS A 209 12.70 -16.45 3.52
CA LYS A 209 14.11 -16.60 3.13
C LYS A 209 14.30 -17.65 2.03
N ASP A 210 13.39 -17.67 1.05
CA ASP A 210 13.33 -18.61 -0.05
C ASP A 210 13.09 -17.86 -1.37
N ARG A 211 13.76 -18.28 -2.43
CA ARG A 211 13.66 -17.64 -3.74
C ARG A 211 12.50 -18.15 -4.60
N HIS A 212 11.78 -19.17 -4.17
CA HIS A 212 10.71 -19.79 -4.96
C HIS A 212 9.76 -18.74 -5.57
N TRP A 213 9.17 -17.89 -4.74
CA TRP A 213 8.23 -16.86 -5.23
C TRP A 213 8.90 -15.72 -6.01
N LEU A 214 10.19 -15.49 -5.85
CA LEU A 214 10.91 -14.56 -6.71
C LEU A 214 10.96 -15.05 -8.16
N GLU A 215 11.18 -16.35 -8.37
CA GLU A 215 11.33 -16.94 -9.70
C GLU A 215 9.97 -17.33 -10.33
N GLU A 216 9.06 -17.92 -9.55
CA GLU A 216 7.81 -18.48 -10.04
C GLU A 216 6.67 -17.47 -10.16
N GLY A 217 6.73 -16.35 -9.43
CA GLY A 217 5.67 -15.34 -9.39
C GLY A 217 6.15 -13.94 -9.72
N PHE A 218 7.15 -13.44 -8.99
CA PHE A 218 7.59 -12.06 -9.10
C PHE A 218 8.27 -11.76 -10.43
N ARG A 219 9.24 -12.58 -10.86
CA ARG A 219 9.95 -12.40 -12.14
C ARG A 219 9.00 -12.38 -13.34
N PRO A 220 8.07 -13.34 -13.53
CA PRO A 220 7.14 -13.30 -14.65
C PRO A 220 6.29 -12.04 -14.69
N ALA A 221 5.75 -11.58 -13.54
CA ALA A 221 4.97 -10.36 -13.47
C ALA A 221 5.80 -9.11 -13.83
N MET A 222 7.04 -9.03 -13.35
CA MET A 222 7.92 -7.90 -13.66
C MET A 222 8.42 -7.90 -15.11
N GLU A 223 8.64 -9.05 -15.72
CA GLU A 223 8.94 -9.15 -17.16
C GLU A 223 7.74 -8.70 -18.01
N GLN A 224 6.50 -9.01 -17.60
CA GLN A 224 5.31 -8.49 -18.27
C GLN A 224 5.24 -6.95 -18.18
N LEU A 225 5.60 -6.35 -17.05
CA LEU A 225 5.66 -4.89 -16.95
C LEU A 225 6.61 -4.27 -17.98
N LEU A 226 7.76 -4.87 -18.19
CA LEU A 226 8.72 -4.41 -19.21
C LEU A 226 8.17 -4.54 -20.64
N THR A 227 7.29 -5.49 -20.92
CA THR A 227 6.65 -5.66 -22.24
C THR A 227 5.55 -4.64 -22.53
N ILE A 228 4.94 -4.05 -21.48
CA ILE A 228 3.93 -3.00 -21.62
C ILE A 228 4.57 -1.73 -22.20
N GLY A 229 5.86 -1.58 -21.98
CA GLY A 229 6.61 -0.41 -22.42
C GLY A 229 6.62 0.72 -21.39
N ASP A 230 7.38 1.74 -21.72
CA ASP A 230 7.52 2.95 -20.94
C ASP A 230 6.49 3.98 -21.44
N PRO A 231 5.70 4.61 -20.56
CA PRO A 231 4.73 5.63 -20.95
C PRO A 231 5.35 6.85 -21.66
N THR A 232 6.67 7.00 -21.60
CA THR A 232 7.40 8.05 -22.31
C THR A 232 7.93 7.61 -23.68
N ASP A 233 7.83 6.32 -24.02
CA ASP A 233 8.29 5.79 -25.30
C ASP A 233 7.20 5.85 -26.38
N ALA A 234 7.61 6.01 -27.64
CA ALA A 234 6.70 6.06 -28.79
C ALA A 234 5.90 4.75 -29.00
N GLY A 235 6.34 3.65 -28.43
CA GLY A 235 5.65 2.34 -28.46
C GLY A 235 4.65 2.13 -27.32
N TYR A 236 4.44 3.11 -26.49
CA TYR A 236 3.51 3.03 -25.37
C TYR A 236 2.06 2.85 -25.84
N HIS A 237 1.34 1.92 -25.21
CA HIS A 237 -0.05 1.60 -25.56
C HIS A 237 -1.04 2.25 -24.58
N PRO A 238 -1.72 3.30 -25.00
CA PRO A 238 -2.63 4.08 -24.13
C PRO A 238 -3.74 3.26 -23.46
N HIS A 239 -4.25 2.26 -24.12
CA HIS A 239 -5.32 1.42 -23.59
C HIS A 239 -4.91 0.55 -22.41
N LEU A 240 -3.62 0.47 -22.11
CA LEU A 240 -3.12 -0.21 -20.91
C LEU A 240 -3.27 0.64 -19.62
N TRP A 241 -3.72 1.88 -19.74
CA TRP A 241 -3.81 2.87 -18.68
C TRP A 241 -5.23 3.44 -18.56
N HIS A 242 -6.16 2.79 -17.95
CA HIS A 242 -7.50 3.31 -17.66
C HIS A 242 -8.10 4.26 -18.72
N GLY A 243 -7.83 4.01 -19.99
CA GLY A 243 -8.34 4.78 -21.13
C GLY A 243 -7.69 6.14 -21.38
N GLU A 244 -6.82 6.65 -20.53
CA GLU A 244 -6.23 7.98 -20.64
C GLU A 244 -4.71 8.01 -20.69
N CYS A 245 -4.02 7.05 -21.07
CA CYS A 245 -2.56 7.06 -21.25
C CYS A 245 -1.74 7.92 -20.29
N ARG A 246 -2.13 7.97 -19.04
CA ARG A 246 -1.44 8.79 -18.06
C ARG A 246 -0.98 7.90 -16.91
N ILE A 247 0.32 7.92 -16.66
CA ILE A 247 0.89 7.47 -15.38
C ILE A 247 0.11 8.02 -14.17
N THR A 248 -0.58 9.11 -14.41
CA THR A 248 -1.27 9.98 -13.47
C THR A 248 -2.68 9.55 -13.11
N THR A 249 -3.35 8.77 -13.96
CA THR A 249 -4.71 8.31 -13.69
C THR A 249 -4.71 7.04 -12.87
N GLY A 250 -3.55 6.44 -12.74
CA GLY A 250 -3.42 5.14 -12.18
C GLY A 250 -3.32 5.16 -10.67
N ASN A 251 -3.81 4.17 -10.13
CA ASN A 251 -3.39 3.61 -8.89
C ASN A 251 -1.96 3.07 -9.05
N GLY A 252 -0.98 3.94 -9.30
CA GLY A 252 0.44 3.58 -9.37
C GLY A 252 1.00 3.01 -8.07
N ASP A 253 0.09 2.74 -7.12
CA ASP A 253 0.38 2.24 -5.80
C ASP A 253 1.24 0.98 -5.88
N PHE A 254 2.44 1.10 -5.31
CA PHE A 254 3.45 0.06 -5.22
C PHE A 254 4.15 -0.34 -6.53
N SER A 255 3.74 0.11 -7.71
CA SER A 255 4.39 -0.32 -8.96
C SER A 255 5.84 0.15 -9.05
N ASN A 256 6.17 1.35 -8.57
CA ASN A 256 7.56 1.81 -8.50
C ASN A 256 8.34 1.12 -7.38
N VAL A 257 7.72 0.82 -6.25
CA VAL A 257 8.31 -0.01 -5.19
C VAL A 257 8.62 -1.41 -5.74
N ALA A 258 7.73 -1.98 -6.59
CA ALA A 258 7.97 -3.26 -7.25
C ALA A 258 9.18 -3.22 -8.20
N LEU A 259 9.40 -2.09 -8.90
CA LEU A 259 10.61 -1.90 -9.73
C LEU A 259 11.89 -1.86 -8.88
N VAL A 260 11.86 -1.19 -7.72
CA VAL A 260 12.97 -1.22 -6.75
C VAL A 260 13.25 -2.65 -6.28
N ALA A 261 12.19 -3.37 -5.90
CA ALA A 261 12.28 -4.77 -5.46
C ALA A 261 12.82 -5.69 -6.55
N ALA A 262 12.39 -5.48 -7.80
CA ALA A 262 12.88 -6.26 -8.95
C ALA A 262 14.36 -6.02 -9.22
N TYR A 263 14.81 -4.76 -9.16
CA TYR A 263 16.24 -4.48 -9.28
C TYR A 263 17.05 -5.09 -8.15
N LEU A 264 16.56 -5.01 -6.90
CA LEU A 264 17.22 -5.66 -5.76
C LEU A 264 17.32 -7.18 -5.89
N ALA A 265 16.27 -7.82 -6.45
CA ALA A 265 16.19 -9.27 -6.58
C ALA A 265 16.98 -9.83 -7.77
N PHE A 266 17.06 -9.09 -8.88
CA PHE A 266 17.53 -9.59 -10.18
C PHE A 266 18.72 -8.82 -10.75
N GLU A 267 19.03 -7.64 -10.23
CA GLU A 267 20.11 -6.73 -10.69
C GLU A 267 20.02 -6.38 -12.20
N ASP A 268 18.80 -6.33 -12.74
CA ASP A 268 18.53 -6.03 -14.14
C ASP A 268 18.29 -4.52 -14.32
N GLU A 269 19.17 -3.89 -15.09
CA GLU A 269 19.17 -2.45 -15.36
C GLU A 269 17.89 -1.95 -16.10
N ARG A 270 17.13 -2.84 -16.73
CA ARG A 270 15.87 -2.47 -17.38
C ARG A 270 14.85 -1.93 -16.38
N TYR A 271 14.77 -2.53 -15.18
CA TYR A 271 13.89 -2.06 -14.10
C TYR A 271 14.32 -0.69 -13.58
N LEU A 272 15.62 -0.50 -13.40
CA LEU A 272 16.16 0.77 -12.92
C LEU A 272 15.95 1.90 -13.94
N LYS A 273 16.14 1.61 -15.23
CA LYS A 273 15.89 2.57 -16.33
C LYS A 273 14.42 3.03 -16.34
N LEU A 274 13.48 2.08 -16.23
CA LEU A 274 12.05 2.38 -16.20
C LEU A 274 11.69 3.21 -14.95
N LEU A 275 12.22 2.84 -13.79
CA LEU A 275 11.98 3.55 -12.54
C LEU A 275 12.46 5.01 -12.60
N ARG A 276 13.69 5.25 -13.09
CA ARG A 276 14.24 6.61 -13.26
C ARG A 276 13.33 7.49 -14.13
N ARG A 277 12.89 6.97 -15.27
CA ARG A 277 11.98 7.70 -16.17
C ARG A 277 10.65 8.06 -15.51
N ARG A 278 10.06 7.11 -14.76
CA ARG A 278 8.81 7.37 -14.02
C ARG A 278 8.98 8.43 -12.94
N LEU A 279 10.05 8.36 -12.16
CA LEU A 279 10.31 9.37 -11.13
C LEU A 279 10.59 10.75 -11.73
N ASP A 280 11.34 10.85 -12.84
CA ASP A 280 11.57 12.12 -13.54
C ASP A 280 10.27 12.73 -14.06
N LEU A 281 9.38 11.90 -14.62
CA LEU A 281 8.05 12.33 -15.06
C LEU A 281 7.22 12.87 -13.88
N LEU A 282 7.16 12.14 -12.79
CA LEU A 282 6.42 12.55 -11.59
C LEU A 282 6.97 13.83 -10.97
N LEU A 283 8.29 14.00 -10.94
CA LEU A 283 8.92 15.25 -10.52
C LEU A 283 8.57 16.43 -11.44
N GLY A 284 8.43 16.18 -12.76
CA GLY A 284 8.01 17.18 -13.72
C GLY A 284 6.55 17.61 -13.56
N MET A 285 5.73 16.78 -12.91
CA MET A 285 4.30 17.03 -12.70
C MET A 285 3.98 17.57 -11.30
N GLN A 286 4.97 17.59 -10.40
CA GLN A 286 4.77 18.08 -9.04
C GLN A 286 4.54 19.59 -9.03
N ASP A 287 3.46 20.02 -8.40
CA ASP A 287 3.16 21.44 -8.21
C ASP A 287 4.13 22.11 -7.20
N ALA A 288 4.15 23.44 -7.21
CA ALA A 288 5.06 24.23 -6.37
C ALA A 288 4.87 23.99 -4.87
N ASP A 289 3.65 23.68 -4.44
CA ASP A 289 3.32 23.34 -3.05
C ASP A 289 3.72 21.92 -2.64
N GLY A 290 4.16 21.11 -3.60
CA GLY A 290 4.56 19.72 -3.39
C GLY A 290 3.50 18.69 -3.70
N SER A 291 2.29 19.10 -4.06
CA SER A 291 1.21 18.19 -4.45
C SER A 291 1.44 17.55 -5.83
N LEU A 292 0.80 16.40 -6.03
CA LEU A 292 0.67 15.75 -7.33
C LEU A 292 -0.82 15.46 -7.59
N PRO A 293 -1.59 16.48 -8.00
CA PRO A 293 -3.05 16.38 -8.08
C PRO A 293 -3.55 15.36 -9.12
N ASN A 294 -2.71 15.04 -10.10
CA ASN A 294 -3.03 14.09 -11.16
C ASN A 294 -2.37 12.72 -11.00
N TYR A 295 -1.76 12.44 -9.88
CA TYR A 295 -1.19 11.14 -9.53
C TYR A 295 -1.88 10.62 -8.28
N GLY A 296 -2.24 9.36 -8.25
CA GLY A 296 -3.10 8.72 -7.25
C GLY A 296 -2.96 9.19 -5.80
N SER A 297 -1.76 9.53 -5.35
CA SER A 297 -1.52 10.16 -4.05
C SER A 297 -0.12 10.78 -4.03
N THR A 298 -0.02 11.98 -3.50
CA THR A 298 1.27 12.65 -3.23
C THR A 298 2.15 11.82 -2.29
N PHE A 299 1.54 11.09 -1.36
CA PHE A 299 2.27 10.18 -0.46
C PHE A 299 2.89 8.99 -1.18
N VAL A 300 2.22 8.44 -2.20
CA VAL A 300 2.76 7.34 -3.01
C VAL A 300 4.03 7.78 -3.71
N PHE A 301 4.02 8.95 -4.37
CA PHE A 301 5.24 9.51 -4.96
C PHE A 301 6.36 9.66 -3.92
N ALA A 302 6.05 10.17 -2.73
CA ALA A 302 7.07 10.36 -1.69
C ALA A 302 7.66 9.03 -1.19
N LEU A 303 6.84 7.98 -1.08
CA LEU A 303 7.30 6.63 -0.73
C LEU A 303 8.16 6.01 -1.84
N ASP A 304 7.76 6.17 -3.10
CA ASP A 304 8.51 5.72 -4.28
C ASP A 304 9.89 6.40 -4.35
N ALA A 305 9.90 7.73 -4.18
CA ALA A 305 11.12 8.52 -4.14
C ALA A 305 12.05 8.08 -3.00
N LEU A 306 11.49 7.82 -1.82
CA LEU A 306 12.25 7.37 -0.67
C LEU A 306 12.90 6.01 -0.94
N ASP A 307 12.16 5.06 -1.51
CA ASP A 307 12.70 3.75 -1.87
C ASP A 307 13.81 3.82 -2.92
N PHE A 308 13.65 4.67 -3.94
CA PHE A 308 14.71 4.88 -4.92
C PHE A 308 15.96 5.50 -4.29
N LEU A 309 15.82 6.49 -3.40
CA LEU A 309 16.95 7.09 -2.70
C LEU A 309 17.69 6.08 -1.80
N GLU A 310 16.94 5.20 -1.15
CA GLU A 310 17.55 4.10 -0.39
C GLU A 310 18.29 3.10 -1.30
N LEU A 311 17.74 2.83 -2.49
CA LEU A 311 18.39 2.00 -3.51
C LEU A 311 19.72 2.62 -3.98
N VAL A 312 19.69 3.92 -4.34
CA VAL A 312 20.88 4.66 -4.77
C VAL A 312 22.00 4.56 -3.73
N LYS A 313 21.66 4.76 -2.46
CA LYS A 313 22.62 4.62 -1.36
C LYS A 313 23.11 3.18 -1.19
N ALA A 314 22.20 2.22 -1.15
CA ALA A 314 22.53 0.81 -0.89
C ALA A 314 23.42 0.21 -1.98
N ARG A 315 23.19 0.58 -3.24
CA ARG A 315 23.91 0.09 -4.43
C ARG A 315 24.98 1.04 -4.93
N ARG A 316 25.18 2.21 -4.28
CA ARG A 316 26.13 3.26 -4.67
C ARG A 316 25.98 3.69 -6.13
N LEU A 317 24.73 3.88 -6.57
CA LEU A 317 24.43 4.28 -7.93
C LEU A 317 24.87 5.75 -8.18
N PRO A 318 25.26 6.10 -9.41
CA PRO A 318 25.80 7.43 -9.72
C PRO A 318 24.71 8.51 -9.93
N ASP A 319 23.51 8.28 -9.42
CA ASP A 319 22.36 9.15 -9.65
C ASP A 319 22.48 10.47 -8.87
N LYS A 320 22.11 11.57 -9.54
CA LYS A 320 21.94 12.88 -8.90
C LYS A 320 20.59 12.91 -8.20
N THR A 321 20.57 13.07 -6.91
CA THR A 321 19.38 12.86 -6.08
C THR A 321 18.77 14.12 -5.49
N GLU A 322 19.42 15.28 -5.65
CA GLU A 322 19.05 16.53 -4.96
C GLU A 322 17.61 16.98 -5.31
N ARG A 323 17.23 16.91 -6.59
CA ARG A 323 15.86 17.25 -7.02
C ARG A 323 14.83 16.30 -6.45
N LEU A 324 15.15 15.01 -6.38
CA LEU A 324 14.24 14.00 -5.85
C LEU A 324 14.07 14.14 -4.33
N VAL A 325 15.15 14.45 -3.61
CA VAL A 325 15.12 14.76 -2.17
C VAL A 325 14.22 15.98 -1.92
N ASP A 326 14.40 17.04 -2.68
CA ASP A 326 13.56 18.24 -2.55
C ASP A 326 12.08 17.93 -2.85
N GLY A 327 11.82 17.23 -3.95
CA GLY A 327 10.46 16.82 -4.33
C GLY A 327 9.77 15.96 -3.26
N LEU A 328 10.48 14.97 -2.70
CA LEU A 328 9.99 14.13 -1.60
C LEU A 328 9.66 14.98 -0.37
N LEU A 329 10.56 15.87 0.05
CA LEU A 329 10.34 16.68 1.24
C LEU A 329 9.21 17.70 1.05
N ARG A 330 9.03 18.25 -0.16
CA ARG A 330 7.86 19.09 -0.49
C ARG A 330 6.58 18.28 -0.39
N ALA A 331 6.53 17.08 -0.99
CA ALA A 331 5.37 16.20 -0.91
C ALA A 331 5.02 15.83 0.54
N ALA A 332 6.01 15.49 1.36
CA ALA A 332 5.80 15.16 2.77
C ALA A 332 5.25 16.36 3.57
N ARG A 333 5.77 17.58 3.32
CA ARG A 333 5.28 18.81 3.97
C ARG A 333 3.86 19.16 3.52
N PHE A 334 3.56 19.02 2.24
CA PHE A 334 2.21 19.18 1.72
C PHE A 334 1.22 18.25 2.41
N GLY A 335 1.56 16.97 2.53
CA GLY A 335 0.74 15.99 3.23
C GLY A 335 0.40 16.37 4.67
N LEU A 336 1.31 17.02 5.40
CA LEU A 336 1.03 17.55 6.75
C LEU A 336 -0.06 18.63 6.76
N THR A 337 -0.27 19.35 5.65
CA THR A 337 -1.33 20.38 5.57
C THR A 337 -2.72 19.76 5.40
N LEU A 338 -2.78 18.50 4.98
CA LEU A 338 -4.03 17.76 4.78
C LEU A 338 -4.48 17.03 6.07
N GLN A 339 -3.63 16.93 7.08
CA GLN A 339 -3.97 16.20 8.29
C GLN A 339 -4.88 17.02 9.21
N GLU A 340 -6.00 16.43 9.64
CA GLU A 340 -6.91 17.05 10.60
C GLU A 340 -6.31 17.01 12.01
N THR A 341 -6.00 18.18 12.54
CA THR A 341 -5.43 18.33 13.88
C THR A 341 -6.36 19.03 14.86
N GLY A 342 -7.51 19.47 14.39
CA GLY A 342 -8.54 20.11 15.22
C GLY A 342 -9.38 19.09 15.98
N LEU A 343 -9.68 19.40 17.24
CA LEU A 343 -10.49 18.52 18.11
C LEU A 343 -12.01 18.73 17.96
N ARG A 344 -12.47 19.52 16.99
CA ARG A 344 -13.89 19.81 16.78
C ARG A 344 -14.67 18.55 16.37
N ASP A 345 -14.04 17.71 15.54
CA ASP A 345 -14.59 16.45 15.13
C ASP A 345 -13.61 15.32 15.50
N ARG A 346 -13.95 14.57 16.55
CA ARG A 346 -13.13 13.47 17.04
C ARG A 346 -12.94 12.33 16.02
N ARG A 347 -13.90 12.16 15.10
CA ARG A 347 -13.82 11.13 14.06
C ARG A 347 -12.93 11.52 12.89
N ALA A 348 -12.75 12.81 12.63
CA ALA A 348 -11.80 13.30 11.64
C ALA A 348 -10.38 13.42 12.21
N TYR A 349 -10.26 13.65 13.54
CA TYR A 349 -8.99 13.96 14.20
C TYR A 349 -7.89 12.93 13.92
N GLY A 350 -6.77 13.40 13.39
CA GLY A 350 -5.58 12.63 13.05
C GLY A 350 -5.61 12.04 11.63
N GLY A 351 -6.77 12.01 10.99
CA GLY A 351 -6.88 11.50 9.62
C GLY A 351 -6.44 12.54 8.58
N ILE A 352 -6.21 12.07 7.38
CA ILE A 352 -5.74 12.89 6.25
C ILE A 352 -6.87 13.04 5.25
N TYR A 353 -7.18 14.28 4.87
CA TYR A 353 -8.14 14.60 3.81
C TYR A 353 -7.66 14.09 2.46
N GLY A 354 -8.58 13.53 1.70
CA GLY A 354 -8.22 12.70 0.56
C GLY A 354 -7.61 13.44 -0.63
N GLN A 355 -6.52 12.90 -1.10
CA GLN A 355 -6.02 13.06 -2.46
C GLN A 355 -6.05 11.68 -3.12
N SER A 356 -7.22 11.19 -3.49
CA SER A 356 -7.31 9.90 -4.17
C SER A 356 -7.08 10.06 -5.68
N SER A 357 -6.73 8.96 -6.35
CA SER A 357 -6.65 8.85 -7.82
C SER A 357 -7.90 9.34 -8.57
N PHE A 358 -8.95 9.60 -7.85
CA PHE A 358 -10.22 10.14 -8.37
C PHE A 358 -10.40 11.64 -8.11
N GLY A 359 -9.31 12.34 -7.78
CA GLY A 359 -9.25 13.77 -7.51
C GLY A 359 -9.09 14.11 -6.03
N VAL A 360 -8.77 15.38 -5.76
CA VAL A 360 -8.72 15.91 -4.40
C VAL A 360 -10.14 15.93 -3.85
N SER A 361 -10.37 15.27 -2.74
CA SER A 361 -11.65 15.22 -2.04
C SER A 361 -11.50 15.84 -0.65
N PRO A 362 -11.52 17.19 -0.55
CA PRO A 362 -11.35 17.90 0.73
C PRO A 362 -12.55 17.75 1.66
N ASP A 363 -13.62 17.13 1.19
CA ASP A 363 -14.86 16.87 1.92
C ASP A 363 -14.83 15.62 2.80
N ARG A 364 -13.76 14.81 2.70
CA ARG A 364 -13.65 13.54 3.43
C ARG A 364 -12.24 13.22 3.88
N VAL A 365 -12.16 12.60 5.05
CA VAL A 365 -10.95 11.96 5.55
C VAL A 365 -10.87 10.56 4.95
N HIS A 366 -9.70 10.20 4.43
CA HIS A 366 -9.53 9.03 3.61
C HIS A 366 -8.49 8.06 4.21
N GLN A 367 -8.85 6.78 4.37
CA GLN A 367 -7.98 5.75 4.93
C GLN A 367 -6.71 5.55 4.11
N ARG A 368 -6.81 5.57 2.78
CA ARG A 368 -5.69 5.42 1.86
C ARG A 368 -4.58 6.43 2.16
N ASP A 369 -4.94 7.71 2.16
CA ASP A 369 -3.96 8.78 2.38
C ASP A 369 -3.44 8.77 3.81
N THR A 370 -4.29 8.45 4.79
CA THR A 370 -3.89 8.29 6.18
C THR A 370 -2.89 7.13 6.35
N ASN A 371 -3.13 5.99 5.70
CA ASN A 371 -2.21 4.86 5.72
C ASN A 371 -0.87 5.22 5.10
N TYR A 372 -0.87 5.77 3.88
CA TYR A 372 0.39 6.14 3.20
C TYR A 372 1.15 7.24 3.95
N GLY A 373 0.44 8.27 4.44
CA GLY A 373 1.04 9.30 5.27
C GLY A 373 1.69 8.72 6.52
N MET A 374 1.00 7.82 7.22
CA MET A 374 1.52 7.15 8.42
C MET A 374 2.81 6.37 8.12
N HIS A 375 2.83 5.56 7.06
CA HIS A 375 4.04 4.81 6.67
C HIS A 375 5.19 5.73 6.25
N LEU A 376 4.91 6.77 5.45
CA LEU A 376 5.91 7.76 5.05
C LEU A 376 6.51 8.47 6.26
N TYR A 377 5.67 8.97 7.16
CA TYR A 377 6.10 9.76 8.30
C TYR A 377 6.88 8.93 9.31
N LEU A 378 6.54 7.66 9.51
CA LEU A 378 7.36 6.74 10.29
C LEU A 378 8.77 6.62 9.72
N ARG A 379 8.88 6.40 8.40
CA ARG A 379 10.19 6.27 7.74
C ARG A 379 11.01 7.57 7.79
N LEU A 380 10.37 8.72 7.61
CA LEU A 380 11.05 10.03 7.73
C LEU A 380 11.51 10.30 9.16
N ALA A 381 10.75 9.84 10.15
CA ALA A 381 11.17 9.91 11.55
C ALA A 381 12.28 8.91 11.93
N GLY A 382 12.68 8.01 11.02
CA GLY A 382 13.74 7.04 11.22
C GLY A 382 13.30 5.69 11.74
N HIS A 383 11.99 5.40 11.70
CA HIS A 383 11.43 4.12 12.12
C HIS A 383 11.14 3.19 10.94
N GLU A 384 11.06 1.90 11.22
CA GLU A 384 10.74 0.89 10.22
C GLU A 384 9.24 0.88 9.91
N ALA A 385 8.92 0.88 8.61
CA ALA A 385 7.60 0.61 8.07
C ALA A 385 7.80 -0.21 6.79
N PRO A 386 7.93 -1.55 6.91
CA PRO A 386 8.41 -2.41 5.82
C PRO A 386 7.39 -2.58 4.69
N VAL A 387 6.11 -2.51 4.98
CA VAL A 387 5.08 -2.50 3.93
C VAL A 387 5.13 -1.17 3.21
N VAL A 388 4.87 -1.16 1.92
CA VAL A 388 5.08 -0.06 0.97
C VAL A 388 6.56 0.33 0.79
N SER A 389 7.47 -0.62 1.01
CA SER A 389 8.90 -0.48 0.77
C SER A 389 9.52 -1.79 0.28
N ALA A 390 10.50 -1.70 -0.59
CA ALA A 390 11.33 -2.84 -0.97
C ALA A 390 12.42 -3.16 0.07
N PHE A 391 12.58 -2.32 1.07
CA PHE A 391 13.59 -2.45 2.13
C PHE A 391 12.99 -2.84 3.48
N GLY A 392 13.83 -3.33 4.37
CA GLY A 392 13.41 -3.73 5.70
C GLY A 392 12.85 -5.16 5.79
N TRP A 393 13.05 -5.96 4.75
CA TRP A 393 12.60 -7.37 4.66
C TRP A 393 13.73 -8.37 4.87
#